data_b1f84c7ad8d91fe23f80c26e86cac28c
#
_entry.id   b1f84c7ad8d91fe23f80c26e86cac28c
#
_cell.length_a   1.000
_cell.length_b   1.000
_cell.length_c   1.000
_cell.angle_alpha   90.00
_cell.angle_beta   90.00
_cell.angle_gamma   90.00
#
_symmetry.space_group_name_H-M   'P 1'
#
loop_
_entity.id
_entity.type
_entity.pdbx_description
1 polymer ?
#
loop_
_entity_poly.entity_id
_entity_poly.type
_entity_poly.pdbx_seq_one_letter_code
_entity_poly.pdbx_strand_id
1 'polypeptide(L)'
;TGETNSFYSGLGAVKNWFSDIVDTYLPGESGAIAKAMTIGDKSEIKDTTIDHFNYSGTSHLLVISGLHLTLWSIGIMGFTERFSKLRKYTIIIGLLCLLGYSALTGFSVSVIRAGTMIGAVILGKALHRDADSINSIGVALAFILVINPYATLSSALWFTTLSTLGILTLANNVIFKLKTNSRYKKIMQNSTLYFLVTTVIISISTTVFTLPVFVVKVGLLPIASFVSNIVMI
;
A
#
# COMPACT_ATOMS: atom_id res chain seq x y z
N THR A 1 -1.61 -25.53 27.83
CA THR A 1 -0.18 -25.25 28.11
C THR A 1 0.36 -24.47 26.94
N GLY A 2 0.13 -23.12 26.95
CA GLY A 2 0.59 -22.25 25.90
C GLY A 2 1.95 -21.68 26.30
N GLU A 3 3.01 -22.14 25.66
CA GLU A 3 4.20 -21.33 25.54
C GLU A 3 3.83 -20.13 24.67
N THR A 4 3.60 -19.00 25.31
CA THR A 4 3.48 -17.72 24.60
C THR A 4 4.85 -17.45 23.99
N ASN A 5 4.97 -17.70 22.69
CA ASN A 5 6.20 -17.54 21.94
C ASN A 5 6.69 -16.10 22.20
N SER A 6 7.87 -15.95 22.78
CA SER A 6 8.45 -14.66 23.22
C SER A 6 8.39 -13.57 22.12
N PHE A 7 8.38 -14.01 20.87
CA PHE A 7 8.22 -13.13 19.71
C PHE A 7 6.82 -12.49 19.65
N TYR A 8 5.75 -13.27 19.86
CA TYR A 8 4.39 -12.73 19.85
C TYR A 8 4.10 -11.85 21.05
N SER A 9 4.71 -12.13 22.21
CA SER A 9 4.60 -11.26 23.38
C SER A 9 5.27 -9.91 23.17
N GLY A 10 6.43 -9.89 22.50
CA GLY A 10 7.11 -8.65 22.12
C GLY A 10 6.30 -7.80 21.12
N LEU A 11 5.71 -8.43 20.09
CA LEU A 11 4.82 -7.75 19.16
C LEU A 11 3.58 -7.19 19.83
N GLY A 12 2.99 -7.94 20.76
CA GLY A 12 1.86 -7.48 21.58
C GLY A 12 2.23 -6.26 22.42
N ALA A 13 3.40 -6.26 23.05
CA ALA A 13 3.89 -5.12 23.83
C ALA A 13 4.03 -3.85 22.96
N VAL A 14 4.57 -3.96 21.75
CA VAL A 14 4.69 -2.82 20.82
C VAL A 14 3.31 -2.33 20.37
N LYS A 15 2.36 -3.23 20.07
CA LYS A 15 0.99 -2.86 19.72
C LYS A 15 0.30 -2.11 20.86
N ASN A 16 0.41 -2.64 22.08
CA ASN A 16 -0.20 -2.03 23.26
C ASN A 16 0.40 -0.65 23.54
N TRP A 17 1.73 -0.54 23.52
CA TRP A 17 2.42 0.73 23.68
C TRP A 17 1.94 1.78 22.66
N PHE A 18 1.81 1.40 21.39
CA PHE A 18 1.29 2.28 20.34
C PHE A 18 -0.18 2.65 20.58
N SER A 19 -1.01 1.69 20.97
CA SER A 19 -2.42 1.93 21.32
C SER A 19 -2.56 2.91 22.47
N ASP A 20 -1.77 2.76 23.53
CA ASP A 20 -1.78 3.65 24.70
C ASP A 20 -1.43 5.10 24.32
N ILE A 21 -0.45 5.27 23.41
CA ILE A 21 -0.10 6.60 22.88
C ILE A 21 -1.28 7.17 22.10
N VAL A 22 -1.87 6.40 21.19
CA VAL A 22 -2.99 6.87 20.39
C VAL A 22 -4.18 7.24 21.27
N ASP A 23 -4.52 6.44 22.27
CA ASP A 23 -5.63 6.70 23.19
C ASP A 23 -5.39 7.94 24.05
N THR A 24 -4.14 8.24 24.37
CA THR A 24 -3.77 9.44 25.13
C THR A 24 -3.98 10.72 24.30
N TYR A 25 -3.60 10.72 23.04
CA TYR A 25 -3.63 11.92 22.18
C TYR A 25 -4.88 12.01 21.30
N LEU A 26 -5.52 10.88 20.98
CA LEU A 26 -6.71 10.78 20.12
C LEU A 26 -7.75 9.87 20.77
N PRO A 27 -8.42 10.32 21.85
CA PRO A 27 -9.39 9.49 22.53
C PRO A 27 -10.65 9.26 21.67
N GLY A 28 -11.26 8.08 21.83
CA GLY A 28 -12.53 7.72 21.21
C GLY A 28 -12.39 7.23 19.76
N GLU A 29 -13.39 7.53 18.94
CA GLU A 29 -13.53 6.94 17.61
C GLU A 29 -12.41 7.30 16.64
N SER A 30 -11.87 8.52 16.75
CA SER A 30 -10.71 8.96 15.96
C SER A 30 -9.46 8.13 16.25
N GLY A 31 -9.24 7.76 17.51
CA GLY A 31 -8.16 6.88 17.91
C GLY A 31 -8.35 5.45 17.39
N ALA A 32 -9.57 4.92 17.46
CA ALA A 32 -9.89 3.61 16.90
C ALA A 32 -9.62 3.55 15.39
N ILE A 33 -10.01 4.59 14.64
CA ILE A 33 -9.71 4.71 13.21
C ILE A 33 -8.19 4.79 12.98
N ALA A 34 -7.47 5.61 13.75
CA ALA A 34 -6.02 5.73 13.64
C ALA A 34 -5.30 4.40 13.90
N LYS A 35 -5.73 3.63 14.92
CA LYS A 35 -5.20 2.28 15.22
C LYS A 35 -5.47 1.31 14.06
N ALA A 36 -6.67 1.33 13.50
CA ALA A 36 -6.99 0.50 12.33
C ALA A 36 -6.11 0.80 11.12
N MET A 37 -5.90 2.08 10.83
CA MET A 37 -5.11 2.53 9.67
C MET A 37 -3.61 2.28 9.83
N THR A 38 -3.08 2.29 11.06
CA THR A 38 -1.63 2.20 11.32
C THR A 38 -1.15 0.79 11.68
N ILE A 39 -1.81 0.14 12.63
CA ILE A 39 -1.44 -1.19 13.14
C ILE A 39 -2.45 -2.30 12.78
N GLY A 40 -3.55 -1.94 12.10
CA GLY A 40 -4.59 -2.88 11.67
C GLY A 40 -5.53 -3.34 12.75
N ASP A 41 -5.55 -2.68 13.87
CA ASP A 41 -6.46 -3.00 14.96
C ASP A 41 -7.81 -2.34 14.74
N LYS A 42 -8.83 -3.16 14.49
CA LYS A 42 -10.21 -2.74 14.24
C LYS A 42 -11.13 -3.03 15.42
N SER A 43 -10.61 -3.55 16.50
CA SER A 43 -11.41 -4.07 17.64
C SER A 43 -12.29 -3.01 18.30
N GLU A 44 -11.89 -1.75 18.22
CA GLU A 44 -12.58 -0.63 18.85
C GLU A 44 -13.44 0.20 17.87
N ILE A 45 -13.47 -0.15 16.57
CA ILE A 45 -14.30 0.58 15.60
C ILE A 45 -15.75 0.10 15.73
N LYS A 46 -16.67 1.07 15.83
CA LYS A 46 -18.11 0.77 15.87
C LYS A 46 -18.59 0.28 14.50
N ASP A 47 -19.54 -0.65 14.50
CA ASP A 47 -20.16 -1.16 13.27
C ASP A 47 -20.76 -0.04 12.42
N THR A 48 -21.39 0.96 13.06
CA THR A 48 -21.92 2.14 12.37
C THR A 48 -20.87 2.90 11.58
N THR A 49 -19.65 3.01 12.11
CA THR A 49 -18.53 3.66 11.42
C THR A 49 -18.06 2.82 10.25
N ILE A 50 -17.97 1.51 10.42
CA ILE A 50 -17.62 0.59 9.31
C ILE A 50 -18.65 0.74 8.19
N ASP A 51 -19.94 0.84 8.52
CA ASP A 51 -21.01 1.02 7.54
C ASP A 51 -20.87 2.37 6.80
N HIS A 52 -20.57 3.46 7.50
CA HIS A 52 -20.31 4.75 6.87
C HIS A 52 -19.14 4.70 5.88
N PHE A 53 -18.04 4.02 6.22
CA PHE A 53 -16.92 3.81 5.31
C PHE A 53 -17.29 2.92 4.13
N ASN A 54 -18.14 1.93 4.31
CA ASN A 54 -18.65 1.07 3.24
C ASN A 54 -19.55 1.85 2.27
N TYR A 55 -20.51 2.63 2.79
CA TYR A 55 -21.41 3.45 1.97
C TYR A 55 -20.66 4.55 1.20
N SER A 56 -19.65 5.15 1.79
CA SER A 56 -18.80 6.15 1.11
C SER A 56 -17.81 5.53 0.10
N GLY A 57 -17.70 4.19 0.06
CA GLY A 57 -16.72 3.50 -0.79
C GLY A 57 -15.27 3.63 -0.31
N THR A 58 -15.07 4.15 0.91
CA THR A 58 -13.74 4.43 1.50
C THR A 58 -13.28 3.38 2.50
N SER A 59 -13.96 2.24 2.56
CA SER A 59 -13.62 1.10 3.45
C SER A 59 -12.19 0.59 3.27
N HIS A 60 -11.58 0.83 2.11
CA HIS A 60 -10.19 0.49 1.83
C HIS A 60 -9.20 1.30 2.69
N LEU A 61 -9.59 2.45 3.25
CA LEU A 61 -8.77 3.24 4.17
C LEU A 61 -8.67 2.63 5.56
N LEU A 62 -9.70 1.90 6.01
CA LEU A 62 -9.68 1.16 7.28
C LEU A 62 -8.83 -0.12 7.21
N VAL A 63 -8.30 -0.43 6.05
CA VAL A 63 -7.42 -1.57 5.86
C VAL A 63 -6.00 -1.04 5.67
N ILE A 64 -5.05 -1.61 6.38
CA ILE A 64 -3.64 -1.27 6.16
C ILE A 64 -3.32 -1.47 4.69
N SER A 65 -2.98 -0.37 4.04
CA SER A 65 -2.67 -0.36 2.63
C SER A 65 -1.16 -0.53 2.39
N GLY A 66 -0.82 -1.00 1.20
CA GLY A 66 0.56 -1.03 0.75
C GLY A 66 1.23 0.35 0.73
N LEU A 67 0.45 1.43 0.66
CA LEU A 67 0.94 2.80 0.73
C LEU A 67 1.63 3.08 2.07
N HIS A 68 1.03 2.67 3.19
CA HIS A 68 1.63 2.85 4.52
C HIS A 68 2.99 2.15 4.61
N LEU A 69 3.06 0.90 4.14
CA LEU A 69 4.33 0.16 4.10
C LEU A 69 5.38 0.84 3.21
N THR A 70 4.94 1.37 2.06
CA THR A 70 5.82 2.10 1.13
C THR A 70 6.36 3.37 1.76
N LEU A 71 5.52 4.17 2.41
CA LEU A 71 5.92 5.40 3.09
C LEU A 71 6.91 5.12 4.23
N TRP A 72 6.64 4.10 5.05
CA TRP A 72 7.56 3.67 6.10
C TRP A 72 8.91 3.22 5.51
N SER A 73 8.88 2.41 4.47
CA SER A 73 10.10 1.91 3.83
C SER A 73 10.93 3.04 3.22
N ILE A 74 10.30 3.96 2.50
CA ILE A 74 10.99 5.13 1.91
C ILE A 74 11.55 6.03 3.02
N GLY A 75 10.77 6.30 4.07
CA GLY A 75 11.21 7.14 5.20
C GLY A 75 12.43 6.55 5.90
N ILE A 76 12.40 5.26 6.22
CA ILE A 76 13.50 4.57 6.89
C ILE A 76 14.74 4.49 5.99
N MET A 77 14.57 4.15 4.71
CA MET A 77 15.69 4.10 3.78
C MET A 77 16.30 5.49 3.58
N GLY A 78 15.49 6.52 3.37
CA GLY A 78 15.98 7.90 3.25
C GLY A 78 16.70 8.39 4.50
N PHE A 79 16.20 8.02 5.69
CA PHE A 79 16.87 8.32 6.96
C PHE A 79 18.22 7.60 7.06
N THR A 80 18.27 6.31 6.75
CA THR A 80 19.54 5.54 6.82
C THR A 80 20.57 6.01 5.80
N GLU A 81 20.14 6.42 4.59
CA GLU A 81 21.03 6.96 3.56
C GLU A 81 21.67 8.31 3.95
N ARG A 82 20.99 9.09 4.82
CA ARG A 82 21.52 10.37 5.28
C ARG A 82 22.70 10.22 6.24
N PHE A 83 22.80 9.10 6.95
CA PHE A 83 23.89 8.83 7.89
C PHE A 83 24.92 7.91 7.24
N SER A 84 26.15 8.43 7.04
CA SER A 84 27.24 7.68 6.38
C SER A 84 27.55 6.33 7.02
N LYS A 85 27.42 6.21 8.34
CA LYS A 85 27.62 4.95 9.08
C LYS A 85 26.51 3.94 8.85
N LEU A 86 25.27 4.37 8.64
CA LEU A 86 24.11 3.51 8.44
C LEU A 86 23.91 3.13 6.97
N ARG A 87 24.41 3.93 6.03
CA ARG A 87 24.24 3.77 4.60
C ARG A 87 24.57 2.36 4.09
N LYS A 88 25.66 1.75 4.61
CA LYS A 88 26.05 0.39 4.25
C LYS A 88 25.05 -0.69 4.71
N TYR A 89 24.23 -0.37 5.72
CA TYR A 89 23.23 -1.30 6.27
C TYR A 89 21.79 -0.97 5.81
N THR A 90 21.58 0.04 4.96
CA THR A 90 20.26 0.51 4.52
C THR A 90 19.37 -0.63 4.02
N ILE A 91 19.94 -1.56 3.25
CA ILE A 91 19.22 -2.71 2.70
C ILE A 91 18.74 -3.65 3.81
N ILE A 92 19.63 -3.98 4.73
CA ILE A 92 19.33 -4.89 5.85
C ILE A 92 18.30 -4.25 6.77
N ILE A 93 18.47 -2.98 7.10
CA ILE A 93 17.53 -2.22 7.94
C ILE A 93 16.17 -2.14 7.25
N GLY A 94 16.14 -1.83 5.95
CA GLY A 94 14.90 -1.79 5.16
C GLY A 94 14.14 -3.12 5.18
N LEU A 95 14.83 -4.24 4.97
CA LEU A 95 14.21 -5.58 5.02
C LEU A 95 13.72 -5.94 6.43
N LEU A 96 14.49 -5.63 7.47
CA LEU A 96 14.09 -5.90 8.85
C LEU A 96 12.87 -5.06 9.24
N CYS A 97 12.83 -3.79 8.88
CA CYS A 97 11.67 -2.93 9.12
C CYS A 97 10.43 -3.40 8.37
N LEU A 98 10.60 -3.86 7.13
CA LEU A 98 9.53 -4.40 6.33
C LEU A 98 8.95 -5.68 6.95
N LEU A 99 9.79 -6.59 7.41
CA LEU A 99 9.38 -7.79 8.14
C LEU A 99 8.72 -7.45 9.48
N GLY A 100 9.31 -6.53 10.25
CA GLY A 100 8.78 -6.09 11.54
C GLY A 100 7.39 -5.46 11.40
N TYR A 101 7.19 -4.56 10.43
CA TYR A 101 5.88 -3.97 10.17
C TYR A 101 4.87 -5.02 9.68
N SER A 102 5.29 -5.94 8.82
CA SER A 102 4.41 -7.04 8.38
C SER A 102 3.95 -7.91 9.55
N ALA A 103 4.83 -8.19 10.49
CA ALA A 103 4.52 -8.92 11.70
C ALA A 103 3.58 -8.14 12.65
N LEU A 104 3.81 -6.83 12.85
CA LEU A 104 2.93 -5.95 13.62
C LEU A 104 1.51 -5.92 13.07
N THR A 105 1.34 -5.94 11.76
CA THR A 105 0.05 -5.90 11.07
C THR A 105 -0.60 -7.27 10.89
N GLY A 106 -0.01 -8.31 11.48
CA GLY A 106 -0.53 -9.69 11.44
C GLY A 106 -0.42 -10.34 10.05
N PHE A 107 0.59 -9.96 9.24
CA PHE A 107 0.81 -10.51 7.90
C PHE A 107 -0.43 -10.43 6.98
N SER A 108 -1.17 -9.34 7.04
CA SER A 108 -2.33 -9.16 6.16
C SER A 108 -1.93 -9.33 4.69
N VAL A 109 -2.82 -9.88 3.85
CA VAL A 109 -2.55 -10.18 2.44
C VAL A 109 -2.07 -8.94 1.67
N SER A 110 -2.61 -7.76 1.99
CA SER A 110 -2.21 -6.49 1.40
C SER A 110 -0.77 -6.10 1.75
N VAL A 111 -0.37 -6.33 3.01
CA VAL A 111 0.98 -6.02 3.52
C VAL A 111 1.99 -7.02 2.98
N ILE A 112 1.69 -8.32 2.96
CA ILE A 112 2.57 -9.34 2.37
C ILE A 112 2.87 -8.99 0.91
N ARG A 113 1.86 -8.61 0.16
CA ARG A 113 1.98 -8.28 -1.25
C ARG A 113 2.85 -7.03 -1.48
N ALA A 114 2.54 -5.94 -0.79
CA ALA A 114 3.36 -4.73 -0.87
C ALA A 114 4.79 -4.99 -0.37
N GLY A 115 4.93 -5.75 0.70
CA GLY A 115 6.21 -6.13 1.27
C GLY A 115 7.08 -6.95 0.32
N THR A 116 6.51 -7.92 -0.38
CA THR A 116 7.24 -8.72 -1.39
C THR A 116 7.67 -7.85 -2.58
N MET A 117 6.82 -6.94 -3.05
CA MET A 117 7.17 -6.01 -4.14
C MET A 117 8.30 -5.04 -3.72
N ILE A 118 8.19 -4.44 -2.55
CA ILE A 118 9.23 -3.54 -2.01
C ILE A 118 10.52 -4.33 -1.75
N GLY A 119 10.40 -5.52 -1.17
CA GLY A 119 11.53 -6.40 -0.94
C GLY A 119 12.26 -6.78 -2.23
N ALA A 120 11.54 -7.08 -3.30
CA ALA A 120 12.11 -7.33 -4.62
C ALA A 120 12.88 -6.12 -5.17
N VAL A 121 12.34 -4.90 -4.99
CA VAL A 121 13.04 -3.66 -5.40
C VAL A 121 14.30 -3.44 -4.56
N ILE A 122 14.23 -3.63 -3.25
CA ILE A 122 15.38 -3.50 -2.33
C ILE A 122 16.47 -4.51 -2.71
N LEU A 123 16.11 -5.76 -2.94
CA LEU A 123 17.04 -6.80 -3.37
C LEU A 123 17.63 -6.55 -4.76
N GLY A 124 16.81 -6.03 -5.70
CA GLY A 124 17.29 -5.61 -7.01
C GLY A 124 18.39 -4.55 -6.91
N LYS A 125 18.19 -3.53 -6.07
CA LYS A 125 19.22 -2.52 -5.77
C LYS A 125 20.48 -3.14 -5.13
N ALA A 126 20.32 -4.11 -4.22
CA ALA A 126 21.43 -4.83 -3.60
C ALA A 126 22.29 -5.59 -4.61
N LEU A 127 21.63 -6.16 -5.63
CA LEU A 127 22.28 -6.91 -6.71
C LEU A 127 22.80 -6.01 -7.84
N HIS A 128 22.77 -4.69 -7.68
CA HIS A 128 23.14 -3.69 -8.71
C HIS A 128 22.41 -3.92 -10.03
N ARG A 129 21.18 -4.43 -9.97
CA ARG A 129 20.28 -4.58 -11.13
C ARG A 129 19.23 -3.49 -11.09
N ASP A 130 18.94 -2.90 -12.26
CA ASP A 130 17.80 -2.03 -12.41
C ASP A 130 16.54 -2.83 -12.11
N ALA A 131 15.81 -2.43 -11.06
CA ALA A 131 14.58 -3.09 -10.68
C ALA A 131 13.50 -2.72 -11.71
N ASP A 132 13.21 -3.66 -12.60
CA ASP A 132 12.04 -3.55 -13.46
C ASP A 132 10.79 -3.79 -12.61
N SER A 133 9.94 -2.77 -12.56
CA SER A 133 8.71 -2.79 -11.77
C SER A 133 7.75 -3.90 -12.21
N ILE A 134 7.72 -4.26 -13.50
CA ILE A 134 6.87 -5.34 -14.01
C ILE A 134 7.40 -6.69 -13.54
N ASN A 135 8.71 -6.90 -13.61
CA ASN A 135 9.33 -8.12 -13.07
C ASN A 135 9.13 -8.24 -11.56
N SER A 136 9.14 -7.12 -10.82
CA SER A 136 8.88 -7.12 -9.38
C SER A 136 7.46 -7.57 -9.04
N ILE A 137 6.46 -7.22 -9.85
CA ILE A 137 5.09 -7.74 -9.72
C ILE A 137 5.07 -9.26 -9.96
N GLY A 138 5.73 -9.73 -11.01
CA GLY A 138 5.82 -11.16 -11.33
C GLY A 138 6.44 -11.96 -10.19
N VAL A 139 7.55 -11.49 -9.63
CA VAL A 139 8.22 -12.13 -8.48
C VAL A 139 7.31 -12.14 -7.25
N ALA A 140 6.63 -11.01 -6.96
CA ALA A 140 5.72 -10.92 -5.84
C ALA A 140 4.52 -11.88 -5.98
N LEU A 141 3.93 -11.97 -7.18
CA LEU A 141 2.87 -12.92 -7.47
C LEU A 141 3.33 -14.36 -7.30
N ALA A 142 4.46 -14.72 -7.89
CA ALA A 142 5.02 -16.07 -7.77
C ALA A 142 5.26 -16.44 -6.31
N PHE A 143 5.85 -15.53 -5.52
CA PHE A 143 6.11 -15.75 -4.09
C PHE A 143 4.81 -15.96 -3.30
N ILE A 144 3.80 -15.11 -3.52
CA ILE A 144 2.50 -15.23 -2.83
C ILE A 144 1.81 -16.55 -3.17
N LEU A 145 1.84 -16.96 -4.45
CA LEU A 145 1.19 -18.18 -4.91
C LEU A 145 1.90 -19.45 -4.42
N VAL A 146 3.22 -19.41 -4.24
CA VAL A 146 3.98 -20.52 -3.66
C VAL A 146 3.62 -20.69 -2.18
N ILE A 147 3.46 -19.59 -1.43
CA ILE A 147 3.10 -19.65 -0.01
C ILE A 147 1.61 -20.01 0.17
N ASN A 148 0.75 -19.43 -0.62
CA ASN A 148 -0.69 -19.65 -0.53
C ASN A 148 -1.34 -19.69 -1.92
N PRO A 149 -1.51 -20.88 -2.51
CA PRO A 149 -2.16 -21.04 -3.81
C PRO A 149 -3.61 -20.53 -3.84
N TYR A 150 -4.31 -20.58 -2.70
CA TYR A 150 -5.68 -20.08 -2.57
C TYR A 150 -5.79 -18.54 -2.63
N ALA A 151 -4.67 -17.83 -2.60
CA ALA A 151 -4.66 -16.38 -2.78
C ALA A 151 -5.26 -15.94 -4.12
N THR A 152 -5.25 -16.81 -5.14
CA THR A 152 -5.90 -16.58 -6.45
C THR A 152 -7.40 -16.35 -6.35
N LEU A 153 -8.06 -16.91 -5.34
CA LEU A 153 -9.49 -16.72 -5.09
C LEU A 153 -9.79 -15.33 -4.47
N SER A 154 -8.80 -14.69 -3.91
CA SER A 154 -8.93 -13.38 -3.29
C SER A 154 -9.05 -12.27 -4.33
N SER A 155 -10.18 -11.55 -4.32
CA SER A 155 -10.38 -10.35 -5.14
C SER A 155 -9.31 -9.29 -4.88
N ALA A 156 -8.84 -9.19 -3.61
CA ALA A 156 -7.83 -8.23 -3.21
C ALA A 156 -6.48 -8.43 -3.95
N LEU A 157 -6.08 -9.67 -4.22
CA LEU A 157 -4.88 -9.96 -5.00
C LEU A 157 -4.99 -9.38 -6.41
N TRP A 158 -6.12 -9.64 -7.07
CA TRP A 158 -6.36 -9.19 -8.44
C TRP A 158 -6.49 -7.67 -8.54
N PHE A 159 -7.24 -7.04 -7.62
CA PHE A 159 -7.38 -5.59 -7.61
C PHE A 159 -6.05 -4.88 -7.53
N THR A 160 -5.17 -5.27 -6.63
CA THR A 160 -3.89 -4.58 -6.49
C THR A 160 -2.92 -4.90 -7.61
N THR A 161 -2.87 -6.15 -8.08
CA THR A 161 -1.99 -6.51 -9.19
C THR A 161 -2.38 -5.76 -10.46
N LEU A 162 -3.67 -5.76 -10.79
CA LEU A 162 -4.17 -5.05 -11.96
C LEU A 162 -4.05 -3.54 -11.83
N SER A 163 -4.33 -2.97 -10.64
CA SER A 163 -4.10 -1.54 -10.40
C SER A 163 -2.64 -1.16 -10.65
N THR A 164 -1.70 -1.94 -10.11
CA THR A 164 -0.27 -1.67 -10.28
C THR A 164 0.15 -1.81 -11.75
N LEU A 165 -0.33 -2.84 -12.45
CA LEU A 165 -0.11 -2.99 -13.89
C LEU A 165 -0.69 -1.83 -14.69
N GLY A 166 -1.89 -1.36 -14.34
CA GLY A 166 -2.51 -0.19 -14.97
C GLY A 166 -1.66 1.07 -14.82
N ILE A 167 -1.10 1.29 -13.63
CA ILE A 167 -0.21 2.43 -13.38
C ILE A 167 1.07 2.30 -14.21
N LEU A 168 1.71 1.14 -14.16
CA LEU A 168 3.01 0.94 -14.82
C LEU A 168 2.92 0.94 -16.35
N THR A 169 1.83 0.47 -16.91
CA THR A 169 1.66 0.38 -18.34
C THR A 169 0.93 1.59 -18.92
N LEU A 170 -0.34 1.80 -18.55
CA LEU A 170 -1.19 2.80 -19.16
C LEU A 170 -0.87 4.21 -18.62
N ALA A 171 -0.82 4.39 -17.29
CA ALA A 171 -0.61 5.72 -16.72
C ALA A 171 0.77 6.27 -17.09
N ASN A 172 1.83 5.48 -16.92
CA ASN A 172 3.19 5.91 -17.26
C ASN A 172 3.32 6.29 -18.74
N ASN A 173 2.74 5.50 -19.65
CA ASN A 173 2.80 5.79 -21.07
C ASN A 173 2.06 7.09 -21.43
N VAL A 174 0.88 7.33 -20.82
CA VAL A 174 0.11 8.56 -21.05
C VAL A 174 0.86 9.77 -20.48
N ILE A 175 1.36 9.67 -19.24
CA ILE A 175 2.12 10.76 -18.59
C ILE A 175 3.38 11.07 -19.39
N PHE A 176 4.10 10.06 -19.88
CA PHE A 176 5.29 10.24 -20.70
C PHE A 176 4.95 10.97 -22.01
N LYS A 177 3.90 10.56 -22.72
CA LYS A 177 3.43 11.23 -23.94
C LYS A 177 3.04 12.69 -23.68
N LEU A 178 2.36 12.99 -22.57
CA LEU A 178 2.00 14.36 -22.21
C LEU A 178 3.22 15.22 -21.88
N LYS A 179 4.22 14.67 -21.19
CA LYS A 179 5.49 15.36 -20.90
C LYS A 179 6.28 15.70 -22.17
N THR A 180 6.27 14.79 -23.14
CA THR A 180 7.04 14.94 -24.38
C THR A 180 6.36 15.88 -25.38
N ASN A 181 5.04 16.05 -25.29
CA ASN A 181 4.27 16.87 -26.21
C ASN A 181 4.34 18.36 -25.82
N SER A 182 4.87 19.18 -26.75
CA SER A 182 5.04 20.63 -26.56
C SER A 182 3.74 21.38 -26.24
N ARG A 183 2.58 20.87 -26.71
CA ARG A 183 1.25 21.47 -26.46
C ARG A 183 0.87 21.48 -24.97
N TYR A 184 1.29 20.45 -24.22
CA TYR A 184 0.95 20.28 -22.79
C TYR A 184 2.08 20.72 -21.86
N LYS A 185 3.18 21.26 -22.39
CA LYS A 185 4.38 21.65 -21.63
C LYS A 185 4.05 22.64 -20.50
N LYS A 186 3.20 23.63 -20.76
CA LYS A 186 2.77 24.60 -19.73
C LYS A 186 2.02 23.96 -18.57
N ILE A 187 1.16 22.97 -18.84
CA ILE A 187 0.40 22.22 -17.81
C ILE A 187 1.37 21.37 -16.99
N MET A 188 2.31 20.71 -17.65
CA MET A 188 3.30 19.84 -17.01
C MET A 188 4.36 20.59 -16.19
N GLN A 189 4.57 21.88 -16.46
CA GLN A 189 5.50 22.74 -15.68
C GLN A 189 4.86 23.32 -14.42
N ASN A 190 3.54 23.44 -14.36
CA ASN A 190 2.84 23.88 -13.16
C ASN A 190 2.66 22.70 -12.20
N SER A 191 3.27 22.77 -11.03
CA SER A 191 3.28 21.67 -10.03
C SER A 191 1.87 21.21 -9.65
N THR A 192 0.93 22.14 -9.42
CA THR A 192 -0.44 21.82 -9.03
C THR A 192 -1.21 21.16 -10.17
N LEU A 193 -1.12 21.71 -11.38
CA LEU A 193 -1.78 21.13 -12.56
C LEU A 193 -1.19 19.76 -12.91
N TYR A 194 0.12 19.60 -12.82
CA TYR A 194 0.78 18.31 -13.01
C TYR A 194 0.26 17.28 -12.03
N PHE A 195 0.17 17.62 -10.74
CA PHE A 195 -0.38 16.74 -9.71
C PHE A 195 -1.82 16.32 -10.04
N LEU A 196 -2.71 17.27 -10.32
CA LEU A 196 -4.11 16.97 -10.64
C LEU A 196 -4.24 16.09 -11.89
N VAL A 197 -3.54 16.40 -12.96
CA VAL A 197 -3.59 15.64 -14.21
C VAL A 197 -3.04 14.22 -14.01
N THR A 198 -1.92 14.07 -13.31
CA THR A 198 -1.36 12.74 -13.04
C THR A 198 -2.26 11.90 -12.15
N THR A 199 -2.90 12.49 -11.14
CA THR A 199 -3.87 11.84 -10.27
C THR A 199 -5.06 11.30 -11.07
N VAL A 200 -5.64 12.11 -11.95
CA VAL A 200 -6.76 11.69 -12.81
C VAL A 200 -6.33 10.55 -13.74
N ILE A 201 -5.16 10.65 -14.36
CA ILE A 201 -4.65 9.60 -15.27
C ILE A 201 -4.44 8.30 -14.50
N ILE A 202 -3.86 8.34 -13.31
CA ILE A 202 -3.65 7.17 -12.45
C ILE A 202 -5.01 6.56 -12.07
N SER A 203 -5.97 7.36 -11.63
CA SER A 203 -7.32 6.88 -11.25
C SER A 203 -8.04 6.21 -12.41
N ILE A 204 -7.99 6.78 -13.61
CA ILE A 204 -8.58 6.18 -14.83
C ILE A 204 -7.86 4.86 -15.15
N SER A 205 -6.54 4.86 -15.14
CA SER A 205 -5.74 3.68 -15.48
C SER A 205 -6.00 2.51 -14.53
N THR A 206 -6.06 2.77 -13.24
CA THR A 206 -6.36 1.75 -12.23
C THR A 206 -7.78 1.23 -12.39
N THR A 207 -8.76 2.11 -12.61
CA THR A 207 -10.16 1.73 -12.80
C THR A 207 -10.34 0.85 -14.05
N VAL A 208 -9.76 1.23 -15.19
CA VAL A 208 -9.83 0.45 -16.44
C VAL A 208 -9.30 -0.97 -16.24
N PHE A 209 -8.16 -1.12 -15.56
CA PHE A 209 -7.55 -2.44 -15.33
C PHE A 209 -8.32 -3.27 -14.29
N THR A 210 -8.92 -2.65 -13.28
CA THR A 210 -9.66 -3.36 -12.23
C THR A 210 -11.11 -3.64 -12.59
N LEU A 211 -11.65 -2.95 -13.60
CA LEU A 211 -13.03 -3.07 -14.03
C LEU A 211 -13.46 -4.52 -14.32
N PRO A 212 -12.68 -5.38 -15.02
CA PRO A 212 -13.07 -6.77 -15.25
C PRO A 212 -13.30 -7.55 -13.95
N VAL A 213 -12.46 -7.32 -12.93
CA VAL A 213 -12.61 -8.00 -11.64
C VAL A 213 -13.83 -7.48 -10.88
N PHE A 214 -14.12 -6.17 -10.95
CA PHE A 214 -15.33 -5.60 -10.38
C PHE A 214 -16.58 -6.21 -10.98
N VAL A 215 -16.67 -6.30 -12.31
CA VAL A 215 -17.82 -6.87 -12.99
C VAL A 215 -18.03 -8.34 -12.61
N VAL A 216 -16.97 -9.13 -12.60
CA VAL A 216 -17.05 -10.58 -12.34
C VAL A 216 -17.31 -10.90 -10.87
N LYS A 217 -16.72 -10.15 -9.93
CA LYS A 217 -16.75 -10.48 -8.49
C LYS A 217 -17.80 -9.71 -7.69
N VAL A 218 -18.09 -8.47 -8.07
CA VAL A 218 -18.99 -7.57 -7.32
C VAL A 218 -20.31 -7.35 -8.01
N GLY A 219 -20.36 -7.51 -9.35
CA GLY A 219 -21.58 -7.32 -10.14
C GLY A 219 -22.08 -5.87 -10.24
N LEU A 220 -21.31 -4.91 -9.73
CA LEU A 220 -21.64 -3.48 -9.71
C LEU A 220 -20.53 -2.67 -10.35
N LEU A 221 -20.90 -1.60 -11.07
CA LEU A 221 -19.93 -0.64 -11.57
C LEU A 221 -19.56 0.33 -10.45
N PRO A 222 -18.26 0.49 -10.13
CA PRO A 222 -17.81 1.32 -9.00
C PRO A 222 -17.79 2.82 -9.36
N ILE A 223 -18.92 3.39 -9.79
CA ILE A 223 -19.00 4.81 -10.16
C ILE A 223 -18.69 5.70 -8.94
N ALA A 224 -19.20 5.32 -7.77
CA ALA A 224 -18.95 6.06 -6.53
C ALA A 224 -17.47 6.02 -6.12
N SER A 225 -16.78 4.88 -6.26
CA SER A 225 -15.36 4.77 -5.93
C SER A 225 -14.46 5.58 -6.87
N PHE A 226 -14.89 5.81 -8.11
CA PHE A 226 -14.17 6.68 -9.05
C PHE A 226 -14.15 8.13 -8.56
N VAL A 227 -15.32 8.64 -8.14
CA VAL A 227 -15.43 10.00 -7.59
C VAL A 227 -14.68 10.12 -6.26
N SER A 228 -14.83 9.12 -5.37
CA SER A 228 -14.15 9.11 -4.06
C SER A 228 -12.63 9.11 -4.20
N ASN A 229 -12.07 8.34 -5.14
CA ASN A 229 -10.63 8.31 -5.37
C ASN A 229 -10.07 9.65 -5.88
N ILE A 230 -10.85 10.41 -6.68
CA ILE A 230 -10.42 11.74 -7.15
C ILE A 230 -10.45 12.76 -6.00
N VAL A 231 -11.42 12.66 -5.08
CA VAL A 231 -11.58 13.60 -3.95
C VAL A 231 -10.57 13.33 -2.84
N MET A 232 -10.11 12.07 -2.67
CA MET A 232 -9.26 11.65 -1.54
C MET A 232 -7.75 11.72 -1.83
N ILE A 233 -7.34 11.92 -3.06
CA ILE A 233 -5.93 12.12 -3.45
C ILE A 233 -5.60 13.59 -3.53
#